data_e8c22d5dd4b0867a88a08bbc70b629e2
#
_entry.id   e8c22d5dd4b0867a88a08bbc70b629e2
#
_cell.length_a   1.000
_cell.length_b   1.000
_cell.length_c   1.000
_cell.angle_alpha   90.00
_cell.angle_beta   90.00
_cell.angle_gamma   90.00
#
_symmetry.space_group_name_H-M   'P 1'
#
loop_
_entity.id
_entity.type
_entity.pdbx_description
1 polymer ?
#
loop_
_entity_poly.entity_id
_entity_poly.type
_entity_poly.pdbx_seq_one_letter_code
_entity_poly.pdbx_strand_id
1 'polypeptide(L)'
;MMAYSDDVFGPYLPSKRNPVLTSRHLSTYNWVHSTGHADLVELEDGRWFMVALGKRNDVDGHSNMGRETHMVPIIWEDQITHWEQVSETKWEPRHVKFPVAAPETGKVERINNPLPFADRHQFYNDAFYENFDGKELKPDWIFRRVPLPNSYSLSANKGNLRLYLKPETFSPRGRYLSLIHI
;
A
#
# COMPACT_ATOMS: atom_id res chain seq x y z
N MET A 1 -8.05 -9.01 -3.38
CA MET A 1 -8.62 -10.31 -3.79
C MET A 1 -7.56 -11.06 -4.58
N MET A 2 -7.52 -12.38 -4.46
CA MET A 2 -6.55 -13.25 -5.15
C MET A 2 -7.30 -14.31 -5.94
N ALA A 3 -6.75 -14.67 -7.07
CA ALA A 3 -7.20 -15.79 -7.89
C ALA A 3 -5.99 -16.53 -8.46
N TYR A 4 -6.19 -17.73 -8.90
CA TYR A 4 -5.15 -18.56 -9.48
C TYR A 4 -5.60 -19.07 -10.85
N SER A 5 -4.65 -19.29 -11.74
CA SER A 5 -4.81 -19.99 -12.99
C SER A 5 -3.51 -20.69 -13.36
N ASP A 6 -3.59 -21.83 -14.02
CA ASP A 6 -2.44 -22.52 -14.63
C ASP A 6 -2.04 -21.88 -15.97
N ASP A 7 -2.94 -21.10 -16.58
CA ASP A 7 -2.72 -20.38 -17.83
C ASP A 7 -2.95 -18.87 -17.64
N VAL A 8 -2.14 -18.06 -18.30
CA VAL A 8 -2.24 -16.58 -18.23
C VAL A 8 -3.57 -16.05 -18.75
N PHE A 9 -4.23 -16.77 -19.64
CA PHE A 9 -5.55 -16.43 -20.18
C PHE A 9 -6.72 -16.98 -19.34
N GLY A 10 -6.44 -17.72 -18.27
CA GLY A 10 -7.45 -18.33 -17.41
C GLY A 10 -7.87 -19.75 -17.84
N PRO A 11 -8.94 -20.29 -17.24
CA PRO A 11 -9.85 -19.63 -16.31
C PRO A 11 -9.21 -19.33 -14.94
N TYR A 12 -9.60 -18.21 -14.32
CA TYR A 12 -9.14 -17.83 -13.01
C TYR A 12 -10.08 -18.28 -11.91
N LEU A 13 -9.55 -19.06 -10.97
CA LEU A 13 -10.28 -19.55 -9.81
C LEU A 13 -9.97 -18.69 -8.57
N PRO A 14 -10.97 -18.05 -7.97
CA PRO A 14 -10.74 -17.20 -6.82
C PRO A 14 -10.39 -17.99 -5.56
N SER A 15 -9.51 -17.42 -4.73
CA SER A 15 -9.28 -17.97 -3.39
C SER A 15 -10.58 -17.98 -2.57
N LYS A 16 -10.83 -19.06 -1.85
CA LYS A 16 -11.98 -19.19 -0.92
C LYS A 16 -11.89 -18.23 0.27
N ARG A 17 -10.70 -17.69 0.54
CA ARG A 17 -10.45 -16.73 1.63
C ARG A 17 -10.53 -15.26 1.19
N ASN A 18 -11.06 -14.98 0.00
CA ASN A 18 -11.25 -13.59 -0.41
C ASN A 18 -12.32 -12.87 0.42
N PRO A 19 -12.07 -11.64 0.86
CA PRO A 19 -10.87 -10.84 0.68
C PRO A 19 -9.72 -11.30 1.57
N VAL A 20 -8.49 -11.40 1.03
CA VAL A 20 -7.30 -11.87 1.76
C VAL A 20 -6.95 -10.98 2.95
N LEU A 21 -7.12 -9.67 2.81
CA LEU A 21 -7.02 -8.70 3.88
C LEU A 21 -8.18 -7.69 3.78
N THR A 22 -8.82 -7.40 4.90
CA THR A 22 -9.90 -6.41 4.94
C THR A 22 -10.08 -5.84 6.35
N SER A 23 -10.45 -4.57 6.42
CA SER A 23 -10.85 -3.91 7.67
C SER A 23 -12.38 -3.80 7.84
N ARG A 24 -13.17 -4.37 6.92
CA ARG A 24 -14.64 -4.24 6.93
C ARG A 24 -15.32 -4.84 8.14
N HIS A 25 -14.71 -5.86 8.75
CA HIS A 25 -15.26 -6.57 9.90
C HIS A 25 -14.76 -6.03 11.24
N LEU A 26 -13.88 -5.02 11.18
CA LEU A 26 -13.34 -4.40 12.36
C LEU A 26 -14.23 -3.23 12.81
N SER A 27 -14.15 -2.90 14.10
CA SER A 27 -14.80 -1.72 14.65
C SER A 27 -14.40 -0.45 13.88
N THR A 28 -15.32 0.50 13.75
CA THR A 28 -15.03 1.83 13.19
C THR A 28 -13.99 2.59 14.02
N TYR A 29 -13.76 2.19 15.25
CA TYR A 29 -12.70 2.71 16.12
C TYR A 29 -11.36 1.97 15.95
N ASN A 30 -11.28 1.00 15.04
CA ASN A 30 -10.01 0.37 14.75
C ASN A 30 -9.04 1.42 14.20
N TRP A 31 -7.78 1.34 14.64
CA TRP A 31 -6.77 2.35 14.31
C TRP A 31 -6.45 2.46 12.80
N VAL A 32 -6.74 1.41 12.01
CA VAL A 32 -6.62 1.41 10.55
C VAL A 32 -7.90 0.91 9.91
N HIS A 33 -8.35 1.62 8.88
CA HIS A 33 -9.50 1.23 8.07
C HIS A 33 -9.22 1.41 6.56
N SER A 34 -10.18 1.02 5.72
CA SER A 34 -10.11 1.17 4.26
C SER A 34 -8.86 0.50 3.65
N THR A 35 -8.48 -0.67 4.18
CA THR A 35 -7.33 -1.43 3.67
C THR A 35 -7.62 -1.99 2.27
N GLY A 36 -6.61 -1.95 1.41
CA GLY A 36 -6.68 -2.49 0.04
C GLY A 36 -5.50 -2.08 -0.82
N HIS A 37 -5.61 -2.34 -2.13
CA HIS A 37 -4.59 -2.02 -3.12
C HIS A 37 -3.22 -2.55 -2.68
N ALA A 38 -3.11 -3.87 -2.54
CA ALA A 38 -1.97 -4.52 -1.94
C ALA A 38 -1.12 -5.25 -2.98
N ASP A 39 0.19 -5.27 -2.72
CA ASP A 39 1.19 -6.07 -3.41
C ASP A 39 1.88 -7.02 -2.44
N LEU A 40 2.46 -8.11 -2.97
CA LEU A 40 3.22 -9.08 -2.22
C LEU A 40 4.72 -8.86 -2.43
N VAL A 41 5.48 -8.91 -1.36
CA VAL A 41 6.94 -8.74 -1.37
C VAL A 41 7.59 -9.92 -0.68
N GLU A 42 8.55 -10.56 -1.36
CA GLU A 42 9.44 -11.55 -0.78
C GLU A 42 10.74 -10.87 -0.34
N LEU A 43 11.18 -11.16 0.87
CA LEU A 43 12.47 -10.71 1.39
C LEU A 43 13.57 -11.72 1.06
N GLU A 44 14.82 -11.29 1.14
CA GLU A 44 16.00 -12.13 0.87
C GLU A 44 16.08 -13.39 1.76
N ASP A 45 15.47 -13.34 2.94
CA ASP A 45 15.39 -14.46 3.89
C ASP A 45 14.20 -15.41 3.64
N GLY A 46 13.44 -15.19 2.55
CA GLY A 46 12.30 -16.02 2.15
C GLY A 46 10.99 -15.69 2.87
N ARG A 47 10.97 -14.69 3.76
CA ARG A 47 9.71 -14.23 4.36
C ARG A 47 8.90 -13.39 3.39
N TRP A 48 7.59 -13.53 3.47
CA TRP A 48 6.66 -12.80 2.64
C TRP A 48 5.87 -11.77 3.44
N PHE A 49 5.66 -10.63 2.82
CA PHE A 49 4.84 -9.56 3.35
C PHE A 49 3.86 -9.07 2.30
N MET A 50 2.72 -8.59 2.77
CA MET A 50 1.79 -7.80 1.98
C MET A 50 1.95 -6.33 2.35
N VAL A 51 2.21 -5.48 1.36
CA VAL A 51 2.19 -4.02 1.50
C VAL A 51 0.86 -3.51 0.97
N ALA A 52 0.08 -2.85 1.80
CA ALA A 52 -1.27 -2.43 1.50
C ALA A 52 -1.51 -0.97 1.89
N LEU A 53 -2.37 -0.29 1.15
CA LEU A 53 -2.86 1.02 1.55
C LEU A 53 -3.92 0.90 2.64
N GLY A 54 -3.86 1.80 3.60
CA GLY A 54 -4.89 1.96 4.63
C GLY A 54 -4.96 3.40 5.11
N LYS A 55 -5.99 3.74 5.86
CA LYS A 55 -6.11 5.03 6.53
C LYS A 55 -6.00 4.83 8.02
N ARG A 56 -5.12 5.55 8.66
CA ARG A 56 -4.95 5.53 10.11
C ARG A 56 -5.88 6.55 10.75
N ASN A 57 -6.61 6.11 11.78
CA ASN A 57 -7.41 6.98 12.63
C ASN A 57 -6.58 7.49 13.80
N ASP A 58 -6.79 8.75 14.18
CA ASP A 58 -6.42 9.27 15.48
C ASP A 58 -7.39 8.77 16.57
N VAL A 59 -7.24 9.29 17.78
CA VAL A 59 -8.07 8.92 18.93
C VAL A 59 -9.54 9.34 18.77
N ASP A 60 -9.80 10.32 17.93
CA ASP A 60 -11.14 10.86 17.65
C ASP A 60 -11.76 10.27 16.39
N GLY A 61 -11.05 9.34 15.73
CA GLY A 61 -11.50 8.67 14.51
C GLY A 61 -11.25 9.45 13.21
N HIS A 62 -10.43 10.50 13.24
CA HIS A 62 -10.08 11.27 12.05
C HIS A 62 -8.86 10.67 11.34
N SER A 63 -8.82 10.78 10.01
CA SER A 63 -7.73 10.28 9.16
C SER A 63 -7.01 11.43 8.46
N ASN A 64 -6.23 12.20 9.21
CA ASN A 64 -5.59 13.44 8.72
C ASN A 64 -4.45 13.18 7.72
N MET A 65 -3.78 12.03 7.84
CA MET A 65 -2.64 11.66 6.98
C MET A 65 -3.06 11.10 5.60
N GLY A 66 -4.35 10.89 5.38
CA GLY A 66 -4.84 10.25 4.18
C GLY A 66 -4.52 8.74 4.13
N ARG A 67 -4.07 8.24 2.97
CA ARG A 67 -3.68 6.83 2.83
C ARG A 67 -2.20 6.66 3.11
N GLU A 68 -1.89 5.69 3.96
CA GLU A 68 -0.54 5.30 4.33
C GLU A 68 -0.29 3.85 3.89
N THR A 69 0.98 3.49 3.72
CA THR A 69 1.39 2.12 3.42
C THR A 69 1.57 1.34 4.70
N HIS A 70 0.87 0.23 4.78
CA HIS A 70 0.95 -0.72 5.89
C HIS A 70 1.52 -2.03 5.40
N MET A 71 2.31 -2.68 6.24
CA MET A 71 2.90 -3.97 5.97
C MET A 71 2.34 -5.02 6.93
N VAL A 72 1.99 -6.19 6.41
CA VAL A 72 1.52 -7.33 7.19
C VAL A 72 2.25 -8.60 6.77
N PRO A 73 2.57 -9.51 7.71
CA PRO A 73 3.20 -10.77 7.38
C PRO A 73 2.26 -11.66 6.57
N ILE A 74 2.85 -12.48 5.71
CA ILE A 74 2.16 -13.48 4.88
C ILE A 74 2.73 -14.84 5.17
N ILE A 75 1.85 -15.83 5.27
CA ILE A 75 2.20 -17.24 5.08
C ILE A 75 1.49 -17.79 3.86
N TRP A 76 2.06 -18.82 3.24
CA TRP A 76 1.44 -19.52 2.12
C TRP A 76 0.82 -20.83 2.62
N GLU A 77 -0.48 -21.00 2.40
CA GLU A 77 -1.22 -22.20 2.77
C GLU A 77 -1.78 -22.91 1.54
N ASP A 78 -1.76 -24.23 1.57
CA ASP A 78 -2.41 -25.03 0.56
C ASP A 78 -3.93 -24.97 0.70
N GLN A 79 -4.59 -24.68 -0.42
CA GLN A 79 -6.06 -24.71 -0.52
C GLN A 79 -6.47 -25.70 -1.61
N ILE A 80 -7.44 -26.54 -1.30
CA ILE A 80 -8.07 -27.37 -2.33
C ILE A 80 -8.99 -26.48 -3.15
N THR A 81 -8.66 -26.30 -4.42
CA THR A 81 -9.44 -25.49 -5.36
C THR A 81 -10.60 -26.27 -5.93
N HIS A 82 -10.33 -27.47 -6.44
CA HIS A 82 -11.30 -28.41 -7.01
C HIS A 82 -10.75 -29.84 -6.95
N TRP A 83 -11.56 -30.78 -7.36
CA TRP A 83 -11.18 -32.19 -7.53
C TRP A 83 -11.00 -32.48 -9.00
N GLU A 84 -9.89 -33.08 -9.37
CA GLU A 84 -9.58 -33.52 -10.74
C GLU A 84 -9.76 -34.99 -10.88
N GLN A 85 -10.38 -35.43 -11.98
CA GLN A 85 -10.50 -36.84 -12.30
C GLN A 85 -9.19 -37.32 -12.95
N VAL A 86 -8.42 -38.14 -12.24
CA VAL A 86 -7.12 -38.64 -12.70
C VAL A 86 -7.24 -40.02 -13.37
N SER A 87 -8.38 -40.73 -13.15
CA SER A 87 -8.78 -41.95 -13.86
C SER A 87 -10.29 -42.13 -13.79
N GLU A 88 -10.84 -43.14 -14.46
CA GLU A 88 -12.28 -43.41 -14.46
C GLU A 88 -12.90 -43.54 -13.07
N THR A 89 -12.12 -44.02 -12.09
CA THR A 89 -12.60 -44.28 -10.73
C THR A 89 -11.91 -43.45 -9.65
N LYS A 90 -10.91 -42.62 -10.02
CA LYS A 90 -10.09 -41.89 -9.05
C LYS A 90 -10.15 -40.37 -9.25
N TRP A 91 -10.45 -39.68 -8.17
CA TRP A 91 -10.40 -38.24 -8.09
C TRP A 91 -9.32 -37.83 -7.10
N GLU A 92 -8.56 -36.78 -7.43
CA GLU A 92 -7.56 -36.18 -6.54
C GLU A 92 -7.81 -34.67 -6.33
N PRO A 93 -7.54 -34.17 -5.13
CA PRO A 93 -7.69 -32.74 -4.88
C PRO A 93 -6.57 -31.95 -5.53
N ARG A 94 -6.91 -30.89 -6.23
CA ARG A 94 -5.93 -29.91 -6.73
C ARG A 94 -5.59 -28.95 -5.61
N HIS A 95 -4.34 -28.96 -5.18
CA HIS A 95 -3.79 -28.08 -4.18
C HIS A 95 -3.12 -26.87 -4.84
N VAL A 96 -3.44 -25.68 -4.36
CA VAL A 96 -2.81 -24.42 -4.78
C VAL A 96 -2.49 -23.61 -3.54
N LYS A 97 -1.28 -23.04 -3.51
CA LYS A 97 -0.86 -22.16 -2.43
C LYS A 97 -1.48 -20.78 -2.60
N PHE A 98 -2.14 -20.31 -1.56
CA PHE A 98 -2.66 -18.95 -1.47
C PHE A 98 -2.07 -18.22 -0.27
N PRO A 99 -1.87 -16.89 -0.36
CA PRO A 99 -1.38 -16.11 0.75
C PRO A 99 -2.46 -15.92 1.81
N VAL A 100 -2.06 -16.04 3.06
CA VAL A 100 -2.85 -15.69 4.25
C VAL A 100 -2.19 -14.48 4.90
N ALA A 101 -2.85 -13.34 4.84
CA ALA A 101 -2.36 -12.09 5.40
C ALA A 101 -2.65 -12.00 6.91
N ALA A 102 -1.66 -11.56 7.68
CA ALA A 102 -1.73 -11.46 9.14
C ALA A 102 -2.32 -12.73 9.78
N PRO A 103 -1.64 -13.89 9.65
CA PRO A 103 -2.21 -15.21 9.93
C PRO A 103 -2.69 -15.37 11.39
N GLU A 104 -2.10 -14.63 12.32
CA GLU A 104 -2.47 -14.70 13.74
C GLU A 104 -3.66 -13.81 14.09
N THR A 105 -3.83 -12.69 13.42
CA THR A 105 -4.77 -11.63 13.85
C THR A 105 -5.80 -11.25 12.79
N GLY A 106 -5.54 -11.52 11.52
CA GLY A 106 -6.40 -11.18 10.39
C GLY A 106 -6.51 -9.68 10.08
N LYS A 107 -5.67 -8.85 10.70
CA LYS A 107 -5.73 -7.39 10.57
C LYS A 107 -4.35 -6.76 10.55
N VAL A 108 -4.30 -5.47 10.19
CA VAL A 108 -3.08 -4.67 10.28
C VAL A 108 -2.78 -4.39 11.74
N GLU A 109 -1.61 -4.80 12.21
CA GLU A 109 -1.10 -4.52 13.55
C GLU A 109 -0.20 -3.28 13.54
N ARG A 110 -0.07 -2.63 14.72
CA ARG A 110 0.80 -1.45 14.86
C ARG A 110 2.27 -1.79 14.76
N ILE A 111 2.62 -3.02 15.15
CA ILE A 111 3.99 -3.53 15.16
C ILE A 111 3.98 -4.92 14.56
N ASN A 112 4.78 -5.13 13.53
CA ASN A 112 5.05 -6.44 12.96
C ASN A 112 6.47 -6.85 13.38
N ASN A 113 6.59 -7.84 14.23
CA ASN A 113 7.88 -8.36 14.69
C ASN A 113 8.20 -9.70 14.03
N PRO A 114 9.48 -9.96 13.84
CA PRO A 114 10.60 -9.04 13.67
C PRO A 114 10.82 -8.70 12.20
N LEU A 115 10.97 -7.44 11.87
CA LEU A 115 11.50 -7.06 10.56
C LEU A 115 13.00 -7.43 10.50
N PRO A 116 13.50 -7.98 9.37
CA PRO A 116 14.89 -8.42 9.26
C PRO A 116 15.91 -7.28 9.38
N PHE A 117 15.45 -6.07 9.28
CA PHE A 117 16.27 -4.86 9.37
C PHE A 117 15.91 -3.98 10.59
N ALA A 118 15.11 -4.48 11.51
CA ALA A 118 14.68 -3.72 12.71
C ALA A 118 15.88 -3.20 13.52
N ASP A 119 16.95 -3.99 13.61
CA ASP A 119 18.18 -3.60 14.32
C ASP A 119 18.99 -2.52 13.59
N ARG A 120 18.71 -2.28 12.31
CA ARG A 120 19.40 -1.26 11.50
C ARG A 120 18.70 0.07 11.48
N HIS A 121 17.46 0.12 11.94
CA HIS A 121 16.69 1.34 12.00
C HIS A 121 16.92 2.06 13.32
N GLN A 122 17.95 2.86 13.35
CA GLN A 122 17.83 4.11 14.07
C GLN A 122 16.70 4.88 13.36
N PHE A 123 15.61 5.11 14.06
CA PHE A 123 14.62 6.10 13.61
C PHE A 123 15.34 7.43 13.57
N TYR A 124 15.85 7.78 12.41
CA TYR A 124 16.30 9.14 12.18
C TYR A 124 15.05 10.01 12.28
N ASN A 125 14.99 10.79 13.34
CA ASN A 125 14.03 11.86 13.42
C ASN A 125 14.58 13.03 12.58
N ASP A 126 14.89 12.73 11.31
CA ASP A 126 15.41 13.71 10.37
C ASP A 126 14.22 14.55 9.93
N ALA A 127 14.07 15.67 10.61
CA ALA A 127 13.20 16.70 10.10
C ALA A 127 13.68 17.07 8.69
N PHE A 128 12.83 16.83 7.68
CA PHE A 128 13.10 17.26 6.33
C PHE A 128 13.19 18.78 6.30
N TYR A 129 14.32 19.30 5.86
CA TYR A 129 14.54 20.72 5.68
C TYR A 129 14.95 21.02 4.24
N GLU A 130 14.25 21.96 3.62
CA GLU A 130 14.55 22.47 2.30
C GLU A 130 14.70 23.98 2.31
N ASN A 131 15.87 24.45 1.92
CA ASN A 131 16.21 25.86 1.88
C ASN A 131 15.89 26.55 0.54
N PHE A 132 15.48 25.77 -0.46
CA PHE A 132 15.13 26.24 -1.80
C PHE A 132 16.20 27.09 -2.52
N ASP A 133 17.48 26.84 -2.23
CA ASP A 133 18.60 27.55 -2.88
C ASP A 133 18.97 26.96 -4.23
N GLY A 134 18.54 25.74 -4.48
CA GLY A 134 18.85 24.98 -5.69
C GLY A 134 18.19 25.55 -6.93
N LYS A 135 18.63 25.09 -8.11
CA LYS A 135 17.98 25.40 -9.38
C LYS A 135 16.74 24.54 -9.62
N GLU A 136 16.70 23.38 -9.00
CA GLU A 136 15.63 22.38 -9.11
C GLU A 136 15.19 21.92 -7.72
N LEU A 137 13.98 21.43 -7.61
CA LEU A 137 13.49 20.80 -6.40
C LEU A 137 14.22 19.47 -6.15
N LYS A 138 14.50 19.14 -4.90
CA LYS A 138 15.07 17.83 -4.54
C LYS A 138 14.11 16.69 -4.88
N PRO A 139 14.60 15.45 -5.03
CA PRO A 139 13.77 14.28 -5.35
C PRO A 139 12.66 13.98 -4.33
N ASP A 140 12.78 14.50 -3.11
CA ASP A 140 11.77 14.38 -2.05
C ASP A 140 10.45 15.12 -2.38
N TRP A 141 10.51 16.09 -3.30
CA TRP A 141 9.34 16.83 -3.75
C TRP A 141 8.62 16.07 -4.85
N ILE A 142 7.40 15.65 -4.58
CA ILE A 142 6.61 14.84 -5.49
C ILE A 142 5.38 15.63 -5.95
N PHE A 143 5.17 15.65 -7.27
CA PHE A 143 3.94 16.20 -7.86
C PHE A 143 2.93 15.08 -8.08
N ARG A 144 1.68 15.34 -7.77
CA ARG A 144 0.59 14.39 -8.03
C ARG A 144 0.47 14.03 -9.51
N ARG A 145 0.81 14.97 -10.38
CA ARG A 145 0.85 14.85 -11.85
C ARG A 145 1.97 15.72 -12.37
N VAL A 146 2.16 15.73 -13.67
CA VAL A 146 3.09 16.67 -14.29
C VAL A 146 2.63 18.11 -13.98
N PRO A 147 3.48 18.92 -13.34
CA PRO A 147 3.12 20.30 -13.01
C PRO A 147 2.96 21.10 -14.30
N LEU A 148 1.97 21.98 -14.34
CA LEU A 148 1.85 22.91 -15.46
C LEU A 148 3.06 23.85 -15.51
N PRO A 149 3.50 24.26 -16.69
CA PRO A 149 4.53 25.28 -16.83
C PRO A 149 4.20 26.50 -15.95
N ASN A 150 5.20 27.05 -15.31
CA ASN A 150 5.07 28.21 -14.43
C ASN A 150 4.09 28.01 -13.24
N SER A 151 3.94 26.79 -12.73
CA SER A 151 3.16 26.55 -11.50
C SER A 151 3.92 26.92 -10.23
N TYR A 152 5.24 26.91 -10.30
CA TYR A 152 6.13 27.31 -9.20
C TYR A 152 7.43 27.97 -9.72
N SER A 153 8.19 28.58 -8.82
CA SER A 153 9.50 29.14 -9.11
C SER A 153 10.41 29.08 -7.87
N LEU A 154 11.66 28.69 -8.08
CA LEU A 154 12.75 28.76 -7.11
C LEU A 154 13.60 30.03 -7.27
N SER A 155 13.50 30.70 -8.40
CA SER A 155 14.29 31.89 -8.71
C SER A 155 13.59 33.22 -8.43
N ALA A 156 12.26 33.24 -8.41
CA ALA A 156 11.46 34.46 -8.24
C ALA A 156 11.60 35.08 -6.85
N ASN A 157 11.96 34.26 -5.85
CA ASN A 157 12.31 34.70 -4.50
C ASN A 157 13.28 33.68 -3.91
N LYS A 158 14.57 33.93 -4.06
CA LYS A 158 15.63 33.00 -3.67
C LYS A 158 15.48 32.57 -2.21
N GLY A 159 15.71 31.28 -1.95
CA GLY A 159 15.53 30.69 -0.63
C GLY A 159 14.06 30.41 -0.27
N ASN A 160 13.16 30.50 -1.25
CA ASN A 160 11.74 30.22 -1.05
C ASN A 160 11.14 29.50 -2.27
N LEU A 161 10.22 28.58 -2.02
CA LEU A 161 9.37 28.04 -3.06
C LEU A 161 8.18 28.99 -3.30
N ARG A 162 8.16 29.65 -4.45
CA ARG A 162 6.99 30.44 -4.85
C ARG A 162 6.02 29.59 -5.61
N LEU A 163 4.80 29.46 -5.12
CA LEU A 163 3.68 28.81 -5.81
C LEU A 163 2.80 29.88 -6.45
N TYR A 164 2.46 29.69 -7.72
CA TYR A 164 1.54 30.57 -8.43
C TYR A 164 0.11 30.02 -8.30
N LEU A 165 -0.74 30.78 -7.64
CA LEU A 165 -2.14 30.40 -7.43
C LEU A 165 -2.86 30.26 -8.76
N LYS A 166 -3.72 29.28 -8.83
CA LYS A 166 -4.60 28.99 -9.97
C LYS A 166 -6.03 28.88 -9.49
N PRO A 167 -7.03 29.14 -10.36
CA PRO A 167 -8.44 29.08 -9.99
C PRO A 167 -8.91 27.61 -9.93
N GLU A 168 -8.20 26.79 -9.17
CA GLU A 168 -8.43 25.36 -9.05
C GLU A 168 -8.60 24.99 -7.58
N THR A 169 -9.42 23.99 -7.31
CA THR A 169 -9.68 23.50 -5.96
C THR A 169 -8.88 22.24 -5.67
N PHE A 170 -8.65 21.97 -4.38
CA PHE A 170 -8.10 20.69 -3.91
C PHE A 170 -9.06 19.51 -4.09
N SER A 171 -10.24 19.74 -4.64
CA SER A 171 -11.24 18.70 -4.90
C SER A 171 -10.70 17.64 -5.87
N PRO A 172 -10.92 16.34 -5.60
CA PRO A 172 -10.52 15.26 -6.51
C PRO A 172 -11.19 15.32 -7.88
N ARG A 173 -12.20 16.16 -8.07
CA ARG A 173 -12.88 16.41 -9.35
C ARG A 173 -12.20 17.51 -10.19
N GLY A 174 -11.27 18.28 -9.63
CA GLY A 174 -10.48 19.26 -10.37
C GLY A 174 -9.48 18.59 -11.31
N ARG A 175 -9.50 18.96 -12.59
CA ARG A 175 -8.72 18.30 -13.64
C ARG A 175 -7.20 18.58 -13.57
N TYR A 176 -6.74 19.56 -12.78
CA TYR A 176 -5.38 20.09 -12.85
C TYR A 176 -4.77 20.38 -11.47
N LEU A 177 -4.91 19.46 -10.51
CA LEU A 177 -4.24 19.64 -9.24
C LEU A 177 -2.80 19.13 -9.32
N SER A 178 -1.84 20.05 -9.33
CA SER A 178 -0.50 19.75 -8.89
C SER A 178 -0.43 20.06 -7.39
N LEU A 179 -0.66 19.04 -6.57
CA LEU A 179 -0.35 19.09 -5.15
C LEU A 179 1.07 18.59 -4.97
N ILE A 180 1.87 19.36 -4.28
CA ILE A 180 3.15 18.90 -3.74
C ILE A 180 2.79 18.15 -2.46
N HIS A 181 3.07 16.86 -2.40
CA HIS A 181 3.04 16.09 -1.17
C HIS A 181 4.44 16.14 -0.57
N ILE A 182 4.49 16.53 0.69
CA ILE A 182 5.66 16.42 1.55
C ILE A 182 5.57 15.08 2.26
#